data_f473d01f80935d89f9c7eaeaf6bb1d0a
#
_entry.id   f473d01f80935d89f9c7eaeaf6bb1d0a
#
_cell.length_a   1.000
_cell.length_b   1.000
_cell.length_c   1.000
_cell.angle_alpha   90.00
_cell.angle_beta   90.00
_cell.angle_gamma   90.00
#
_symmetry.space_group_name_H-M   'P 1'
#
loop_
_entity.id
_entity.type
_entity.pdbx_description
1 polymer ?
#
loop_
_entity_poly.entity_id
_entity_poly.type
_entity_poly.pdbx_seq_one_letter_code
_entity_poly.pdbx_strand_id
1 'polypeptide(L)'
;MSTPENTDQNDALVAAIQKSQGIIEFNMDGTIITANETFLNLMGYSLSEIQGKHHRLFCSETYSESAEYKAFWDKMNQGEFDTGEYIRFGKNGDAVYIRASYNPILNNDGQPFKVIKIASDVTALKLETAEAQGKVTAIDLSQGTIEFDMDGTVI
;
A
#
# COMPACT_ATOMS: atom_id res chain seq x y z
N MET A 1 -30.83 7.36 4.17
CA MET A 1 -30.78 8.12 2.91
C MET A 1 -29.99 9.40 3.14
N SER A 2 -28.88 9.60 2.42
CA SER A 2 -28.09 10.82 2.56
C SER A 2 -28.76 12.00 1.86
N THR A 3 -28.70 13.18 2.49
CA THR A 3 -29.19 14.41 1.86
C THR A 3 -28.21 14.85 0.76
N PRO A 4 -28.63 15.67 -0.22
CA PRO A 4 -27.72 16.21 -1.22
C PRO A 4 -26.49 16.90 -0.62
N GLU A 5 -26.64 17.63 0.49
CA GLU A 5 -25.52 18.26 1.19
C GLU A 5 -24.51 17.27 1.72
N ASN A 6 -24.98 16.15 2.30
CA ASN A 6 -24.09 15.10 2.79
C ASN A 6 -23.33 14.42 1.66
N THR A 7 -23.98 14.25 0.50
CA THR A 7 -23.34 13.67 -0.69
C THR A 7 -22.23 14.59 -1.18
N ASP A 8 -22.48 15.88 -1.29
CA ASP A 8 -21.49 16.87 -1.73
C ASP A 8 -20.31 16.94 -0.77
N GLN A 9 -20.56 16.88 0.55
CA GLN A 9 -19.50 16.87 1.57
C GLN A 9 -18.67 15.61 1.50
N ASN A 10 -19.29 14.44 1.30
CA ASN A 10 -18.59 13.18 1.15
C ASN A 10 -17.74 13.16 -0.13
N ASP A 11 -18.25 13.67 -1.23
CA ASP A 11 -17.52 13.78 -2.48
C ASP A 11 -16.32 14.71 -2.34
N ALA A 12 -16.48 15.83 -1.64
CA ALA A 12 -15.39 16.77 -1.36
C ALA A 12 -14.30 16.13 -0.48
N LEU A 13 -14.71 15.36 0.52
CA LEU A 13 -13.78 14.64 1.40
C LEU A 13 -12.98 13.60 0.62
N VAL A 14 -13.65 12.79 -0.20
CA VAL A 14 -12.99 11.79 -1.04
C VAL A 14 -12.01 12.46 -2.00
N ALA A 15 -12.43 13.57 -2.63
CA ALA A 15 -11.54 14.30 -3.55
C ALA A 15 -10.30 14.82 -2.84
N ALA A 16 -10.43 15.32 -1.61
CA ALA A 16 -9.30 15.79 -0.82
C ALA A 16 -8.34 14.65 -0.48
N ILE A 17 -8.85 13.47 -0.09
CA ILE A 17 -8.04 12.29 0.21
C ILE A 17 -7.31 11.83 -1.05
N GLN A 18 -7.98 11.82 -2.19
CA GLN A 18 -7.39 11.38 -3.46
C GLN A 18 -6.26 12.27 -3.94
N LYS A 19 -6.25 13.54 -3.55
CA LYS A 19 -5.16 14.45 -3.89
C LYS A 19 -3.90 14.20 -3.09
N SER A 20 -4.05 13.82 -1.82
CA SER A 20 -2.91 13.69 -0.90
C SER A 20 -2.45 12.25 -0.71
N GLN A 21 -3.29 11.26 -1.01
CA GLN A 21 -3.03 9.86 -0.73
C GLN A 21 -3.13 9.02 -1.99
N GLY A 22 -2.26 8.01 -2.11
CA GLY A 22 -2.43 6.97 -3.11
C GLY A 22 -3.51 6.00 -2.68
N ILE A 23 -4.47 5.72 -3.57
CA ILE A 23 -5.57 4.79 -3.30
C ILE A 23 -5.59 3.73 -4.38
N ILE A 24 -5.68 2.48 -3.95
CA ILE A 24 -5.80 1.33 -4.85
C ILE A 24 -6.79 0.34 -4.25
N GLU A 25 -7.60 -0.26 -5.11
CA GLU A 25 -8.64 -1.21 -4.70
C GLU A 25 -8.34 -2.59 -5.28
N PHE A 26 -8.60 -3.61 -4.47
CA PHE A 26 -8.36 -5.01 -4.83
C PHE A 26 -9.61 -5.85 -4.61
N ASN A 27 -9.77 -6.87 -5.44
CA ASN A 27 -10.66 -7.97 -5.14
C ASN A 27 -10.10 -8.79 -3.96
N MET A 28 -10.91 -9.65 -3.39
CA MET A 28 -10.50 -10.44 -2.23
C MET A 28 -9.40 -11.47 -2.55
N ASP A 29 -9.20 -11.77 -3.82
CA ASP A 29 -8.10 -12.63 -4.27
C ASP A 29 -6.78 -11.86 -4.49
N GLY A 30 -6.80 -10.55 -4.27
CA GLY A 30 -5.62 -9.69 -4.45
C GLY A 30 -5.45 -9.10 -5.84
N THR A 31 -6.38 -9.34 -6.76
CA THR A 31 -6.32 -8.72 -8.09
C THR A 31 -6.76 -7.27 -8.04
N ILE A 32 -6.11 -6.42 -8.82
CA ILE A 32 -6.30 -4.97 -8.81
C ILE A 32 -7.56 -4.60 -9.58
N ILE A 33 -8.46 -3.85 -8.93
CA ILE A 33 -9.67 -3.31 -9.54
C ILE A 33 -9.36 -1.97 -10.20
N THR A 34 -8.84 -1.02 -9.43
CA THR A 34 -8.53 0.34 -9.90
C THR A 34 -7.55 1.01 -8.94
N ALA A 35 -6.96 2.11 -9.39
CA ALA A 35 -6.07 2.94 -8.57
C ALA A 35 -6.21 4.40 -8.99
N ASN A 36 -5.98 5.33 -8.06
CA ASN A 36 -6.01 6.74 -8.39
C ASN A 36 -4.67 7.20 -8.98
N GLU A 37 -4.67 8.40 -9.52
CA GLU A 37 -3.49 8.97 -10.18
C GLU A 37 -2.31 9.13 -9.22
N THR A 38 -2.59 9.50 -7.98
CA THR A 38 -1.55 9.65 -6.94
C THR A 38 -0.80 8.33 -6.72
N PHE A 39 -1.53 7.22 -6.62
CA PHE A 39 -0.89 5.91 -6.48
C PHE A 39 -0.12 5.51 -7.75
N LEU A 40 -0.73 5.73 -8.91
CA LEU A 40 -0.10 5.38 -10.18
C LEU A 40 1.22 6.14 -10.38
N ASN A 41 1.22 7.44 -10.09
CA ASN A 41 2.42 8.26 -10.19
C ASN A 41 3.49 7.82 -9.18
N LEU A 42 3.07 7.46 -7.98
CA LEU A 42 3.99 6.99 -6.94
C LEU A 42 4.73 5.72 -7.36
N MET A 43 4.01 4.79 -7.98
CA MET A 43 4.57 3.50 -8.37
C MET A 43 5.11 3.46 -9.80
N GLY A 44 4.84 4.50 -10.59
CA GLY A 44 5.36 4.60 -11.95
C GLY A 44 4.62 3.78 -12.99
N TYR A 45 3.38 3.41 -12.72
CA TYR A 45 2.55 2.62 -13.62
C TYR A 45 1.40 3.43 -14.18
N SER A 46 0.89 3.02 -15.35
CA SER A 46 -0.43 3.43 -15.82
C SER A 46 -1.47 2.42 -15.30
N LEU A 47 -2.73 2.84 -15.26
CA LEU A 47 -3.80 1.95 -14.80
C LEU A 47 -3.90 0.68 -15.66
N SER A 48 -3.77 0.84 -16.98
CA SER A 48 -3.87 -0.31 -17.89
C SER A 48 -2.77 -1.34 -17.68
N GLU A 49 -1.62 -0.92 -17.14
CA GLU A 49 -0.52 -1.84 -16.85
C GLU A 49 -0.77 -2.70 -15.62
N ILE A 50 -1.58 -2.23 -14.68
CA ILE A 50 -1.78 -2.93 -13.41
C ILE A 50 -3.17 -3.53 -13.23
N GLN A 51 -4.18 -3.00 -13.91
CA GLN A 51 -5.56 -3.44 -13.74
C GLN A 51 -5.69 -4.92 -14.09
N GLY A 52 -6.29 -5.70 -13.19
CA GLY A 52 -6.40 -7.15 -13.32
C GLY A 52 -5.17 -7.94 -12.90
N LYS A 53 -4.05 -7.28 -12.62
CA LYS A 53 -2.86 -7.93 -12.10
C LYS A 53 -3.00 -8.13 -10.59
N HIS A 54 -2.14 -8.98 -10.02
CA HIS A 54 -2.18 -9.26 -8.58
C HIS A 54 -1.31 -8.28 -7.79
N HIS A 55 -1.69 -8.00 -6.55
CA HIS A 55 -0.96 -7.15 -5.61
C HIS A 55 0.53 -7.52 -5.53
N ARG A 56 0.88 -8.80 -5.73
CA ARG A 56 2.28 -9.26 -5.70
C ARG A 56 3.17 -8.53 -6.69
N LEU A 57 2.58 -7.88 -7.69
CA LEU A 57 3.31 -7.06 -8.65
C LEU A 57 4.18 -5.99 -7.96
N PHE A 58 3.74 -5.49 -6.81
CA PHE A 58 4.44 -4.45 -6.05
C PHE A 58 5.37 -5.01 -4.99
N CYS A 59 5.43 -6.32 -4.83
CA CYS A 59 6.19 -6.98 -3.77
C CYS A 59 7.40 -7.69 -4.34
N SER A 60 8.43 -7.93 -3.49
CA SER A 60 9.53 -8.78 -3.88
C SER A 60 9.03 -10.23 -4.04
N GLU A 61 9.71 -11.00 -4.86
CA GLU A 61 9.38 -12.40 -5.07
C GLU A 61 9.46 -13.18 -3.76
N THR A 62 10.51 -12.95 -2.98
CA THR A 62 10.70 -13.60 -1.68
C THR A 62 9.52 -13.35 -0.75
N TYR A 63 9.09 -12.08 -0.64
CA TYR A 63 7.97 -11.74 0.22
C TYR A 63 6.66 -12.32 -0.30
N SER A 64 6.40 -12.22 -1.60
CA SER A 64 5.13 -12.69 -2.17
C SER A 64 4.96 -14.20 -2.10
N GLU A 65 6.04 -14.95 -1.93
CA GLU A 65 6.01 -16.41 -1.76
C GLU A 65 6.05 -16.83 -0.29
N SER A 66 6.12 -15.87 0.64
CA SER A 66 6.26 -16.15 2.07
C SER A 66 4.93 -16.54 2.72
N ALA A 67 5.05 -17.23 3.86
CA ALA A 67 3.88 -17.53 4.70
C ALA A 67 3.25 -16.25 5.27
N GLU A 68 4.05 -15.22 5.49
CA GLU A 68 3.58 -13.92 5.98
C GLU A 68 2.64 -13.26 4.97
N TYR A 69 2.97 -13.33 3.69
CA TYR A 69 2.14 -12.76 2.63
C TYR A 69 0.81 -13.49 2.51
N LYS A 70 0.84 -14.81 2.61
CA LYS A 70 -0.38 -15.61 2.63
C LYS A 70 -1.25 -15.25 3.83
N ALA A 71 -0.64 -15.15 5.01
CA ALA A 71 -1.34 -14.78 6.25
C ALA A 71 -1.94 -13.37 6.13
N PHE A 72 -1.28 -12.45 5.45
CA PHE A 72 -1.79 -11.10 5.20
C PHE A 72 -3.10 -11.14 4.42
N TRP A 73 -3.16 -11.91 3.32
CA TRP A 73 -4.40 -12.02 2.53
C TRP A 73 -5.48 -12.82 3.25
N ASP A 74 -5.10 -13.83 4.05
CA ASP A 74 -6.05 -14.56 4.91
C ASP A 74 -6.70 -13.60 5.91
N LYS A 75 -5.93 -12.70 6.48
CA LYS A 75 -6.42 -11.67 7.40
C LYS A 75 -7.44 -10.75 6.71
N MET A 76 -7.12 -10.31 5.49
CA MET A 76 -8.06 -9.50 4.68
C MET A 76 -9.36 -10.25 4.43
N ASN A 77 -9.28 -11.54 4.11
CA ASN A 77 -10.45 -12.37 3.86
C ASN A 77 -11.29 -12.64 5.12
N GLN A 78 -10.71 -12.40 6.30
CA GLN A 78 -11.43 -12.45 7.56
C GLN A 78 -12.08 -11.11 7.92
N GLY A 79 -11.90 -10.09 7.08
CA GLY A 79 -12.45 -8.75 7.32
C GLY A 79 -11.64 -7.89 8.26
N GLU A 80 -10.41 -8.28 8.57
CA GLU A 80 -9.53 -7.53 9.46
C GLU A 80 -8.63 -6.57 8.66
N PHE A 81 -8.57 -5.31 9.09
CA PHE A 81 -7.68 -4.33 8.44
C PHE A 81 -6.23 -4.55 8.90
N ASP A 82 -5.29 -4.03 8.09
CA ASP A 82 -3.88 -4.00 8.44
C ASP A 82 -3.33 -2.60 8.21
N THR A 83 -2.48 -2.12 9.11
CA THR A 83 -1.88 -0.80 8.97
C THR A 83 -0.42 -0.84 9.42
N GLY A 84 0.41 -0.04 8.79
CA GLY A 84 1.81 0.03 9.12
C GLY A 84 2.63 0.63 7.99
N GLU A 85 3.92 0.36 8.05
CA GLU A 85 4.86 0.76 7.01
C GLU A 85 5.28 -0.47 6.21
N TYR A 86 5.36 -0.30 4.90
CA TYR A 86 5.65 -1.38 3.96
C TYR A 86 6.67 -0.93 2.95
N ILE A 87 7.43 -1.89 2.40
CA ILE A 87 8.23 -1.66 1.22
C ILE A 87 7.50 -2.24 0.03
N ARG A 88 7.34 -1.43 -1.01
CA ARG A 88 6.80 -1.86 -2.29
C ARG A 88 7.75 -1.43 -3.39
N PHE A 89 7.63 -2.03 -4.55
CA PHE A 89 8.53 -1.77 -5.66
C PHE A 89 7.74 -1.22 -6.83
N GLY A 90 8.23 -0.09 -7.37
CA GLY A 90 7.64 0.53 -8.55
C GLY A 90 8.01 -0.20 -9.82
N LYS A 91 7.52 0.30 -10.94
CA LYS A 91 7.73 -0.30 -12.26
C LYS A 91 9.20 -0.48 -12.61
N ASN A 92 10.05 0.46 -12.20
CA ASN A 92 11.49 0.42 -12.49
C ASN A 92 12.29 -0.40 -11.48
N GLY A 93 11.62 -1.04 -10.52
CA GLY A 93 12.28 -1.81 -9.47
C GLY A 93 12.76 -0.99 -8.28
N ASP A 94 12.50 0.31 -8.28
CA ASP A 94 12.89 1.17 -7.16
C ASP A 94 12.01 0.92 -5.94
N ALA A 95 12.63 0.88 -4.77
CA ALA A 95 11.90 0.69 -3.53
C ALA A 95 11.13 1.96 -3.16
N VAL A 96 9.88 1.77 -2.78
CA VAL A 96 9.02 2.83 -2.28
C VAL A 96 8.60 2.45 -0.86
N TYR A 97 8.95 3.28 0.09
CA TYR A 97 8.56 3.10 1.49
C TYR A 97 7.22 3.79 1.68
N ILE A 98 6.21 3.04 2.07
CA ILE A 98 4.87 3.59 2.25
C ILE A 98 4.37 3.37 3.67
N ARG A 99 3.61 4.34 4.16
CA ARG A 99 2.76 4.16 5.33
C ARG A 99 1.36 3.96 4.78
N ALA A 100 0.72 2.85 5.12
CA ALA A 100 -0.52 2.49 4.47
C ALA A 100 -1.48 1.78 5.42
N SER A 101 -2.75 1.81 5.04
CA SER A 101 -3.79 0.96 5.61
C SER A 101 -4.44 0.15 4.51
N TYR A 102 -4.69 -1.12 4.80
CA TYR A 102 -5.44 -2.04 3.95
C TYR A 102 -6.77 -2.30 4.63
N ASN A 103 -7.87 -1.95 3.98
CA ASN A 103 -9.18 -1.94 4.60
C ASN A 103 -10.15 -2.81 3.82
N PRO A 104 -10.48 -4.02 4.36
CA PRO A 104 -11.54 -4.81 3.77
C PRO A 104 -12.88 -4.08 3.90
N ILE A 105 -13.62 -4.03 2.81
CA ILE A 105 -14.94 -3.39 2.78
C ILE A 105 -15.99 -4.49 2.85
N LEU A 106 -16.91 -4.35 3.79
CA LEU A 106 -17.92 -5.37 4.06
C LEU A 106 -19.22 -5.03 3.33
N ASN A 107 -19.89 -6.07 2.82
CA ASN A 107 -21.23 -5.91 2.27
C ASN A 107 -22.28 -5.90 3.40
N ASN A 108 -23.56 -5.84 3.05
CA ASN A 108 -24.65 -5.78 4.03
C ASN A 108 -24.73 -7.02 4.92
N ASP A 109 -24.19 -8.15 4.45
CA ASP A 109 -24.15 -9.41 5.21
C ASP A 109 -22.89 -9.53 6.09
N GLY A 110 -22.06 -8.49 6.13
CA GLY A 110 -20.83 -8.51 6.92
C GLY A 110 -19.69 -9.25 6.27
N GLN A 111 -19.78 -9.59 4.99
CA GLN A 111 -18.75 -10.31 4.26
C GLN A 111 -17.84 -9.33 3.50
N PRO A 112 -16.51 -9.50 3.56
CA PRO A 112 -15.63 -8.66 2.78
C PRO A 112 -15.76 -8.96 1.29
N PHE A 113 -15.81 -7.91 0.47
CA PHE A 113 -15.94 -8.08 -0.98
C PHE A 113 -14.87 -7.32 -1.78
N LYS A 114 -14.16 -6.40 -1.16
CA LYS A 114 -12.99 -5.76 -1.75
C LYS A 114 -12.11 -5.17 -0.66
N VAL A 115 -10.87 -4.83 -1.01
CA VAL A 115 -9.92 -4.17 -0.11
C VAL A 115 -9.58 -2.81 -0.71
N ILE A 116 -9.68 -1.76 0.10
CA ILE A 116 -9.21 -0.41 -0.27
C ILE A 116 -7.95 -0.12 0.51
N LYS A 117 -6.87 0.17 -0.20
CA LYS A 117 -5.59 0.55 0.38
C LYS A 117 -5.41 2.05 0.22
N ILE A 118 -5.04 2.71 1.32
CA ILE A 118 -4.70 4.13 1.34
C ILE A 118 -3.23 4.25 1.75
N ALA A 119 -2.41 4.92 0.96
CA ALA A 119 -0.96 4.93 1.15
C ALA A 119 -0.36 6.32 1.00
N SER A 120 0.63 6.61 1.85
CA SER A 120 1.47 7.79 1.77
C SER A 120 2.91 7.37 1.51
N ASP A 121 3.62 8.14 0.67
CA ASP A 121 5.04 7.91 0.43
C ASP A 121 5.86 8.50 1.59
N VAL A 122 6.62 7.63 2.25
CA VAL A 122 7.52 8.05 3.34
C VAL A 122 8.98 7.73 3.00
N THR A 123 9.29 7.52 1.72
CA THR A 123 10.65 7.17 1.27
C THR A 123 11.67 8.23 1.70
N ALA A 124 11.39 9.49 1.42
CA ALA A 124 12.29 10.59 1.79
C ALA A 124 12.50 10.67 3.29
N LEU A 125 11.44 10.49 4.07
CA LEU A 125 11.50 10.51 5.53
C LEU A 125 12.37 9.36 6.06
N LYS A 126 12.25 8.17 5.50
CA LYS A 126 13.04 7.00 5.90
C LYS A 126 14.52 7.20 5.60
N LEU A 127 14.85 7.69 4.42
CA LEU A 127 16.23 7.95 4.03
C LEU A 127 16.85 9.07 4.87
N GLU A 128 16.11 10.14 5.12
CA GLU A 128 16.54 11.26 5.95
C GLU A 128 16.82 10.79 7.39
N THR A 129 15.97 9.96 7.97
CA THR A 129 16.15 9.42 9.31
C THR A 129 17.41 8.56 9.39
N ALA A 130 17.64 7.68 8.41
CA ALA A 130 18.86 6.86 8.36
C ALA A 130 20.11 7.72 8.26
N GLU A 131 20.09 8.77 7.44
CA GLU A 131 21.18 9.72 7.26
C GLU A 131 21.45 10.50 8.54
N ALA A 132 20.41 10.98 9.21
CA ALA A 132 20.53 11.74 10.46
C ALA A 132 21.17 10.90 11.58
N GLN A 133 21.04 9.59 11.53
CA GLN A 133 21.70 8.68 12.47
C GLN A 133 23.16 8.42 12.10
N GLY A 134 23.65 8.98 10.97
CA GLY A 134 25.01 8.80 10.52
C GLY A 134 25.36 7.40 10.06
N LYS A 135 24.35 6.61 9.73
CA LYS A 135 24.51 5.19 9.42
C LYS A 135 23.81 4.81 8.14
N VAL A 136 24.08 5.55 7.09
CA VAL A 136 23.60 5.19 5.77
C VAL A 136 24.39 3.98 5.30
N THR A 137 23.78 2.82 5.32
CA THR A 137 24.35 1.58 4.81
C THR A 137 23.64 1.18 3.54
N ALA A 138 24.26 0.28 2.78
CA ALA A 138 23.59 -0.29 1.62
C ALA A 138 22.31 -1.00 2.06
N ILE A 139 21.19 -0.58 1.51
CA ILE A 139 19.90 -1.16 1.82
C ILE A 139 19.69 -2.32 0.87
N ASP A 140 19.39 -3.50 1.42
CA ASP A 140 19.03 -4.65 0.60
C ASP A 140 17.58 -4.52 0.15
N LEU A 141 17.40 -4.02 -1.07
CA LEU A 141 16.08 -3.77 -1.64
C LEU A 141 15.44 -5.01 -2.25
N SER A 142 16.14 -6.15 -2.24
CA SER A 142 15.59 -7.41 -2.76
C SER A 142 14.58 -8.05 -1.82
N GLN A 143 14.54 -7.61 -0.55
CA GLN A 143 13.61 -8.12 0.44
C GLN A 143 12.39 -7.22 0.57
N GLY A 144 11.24 -7.80 0.87
CA GLY A 144 9.99 -7.07 1.02
C GLY A 144 9.91 -6.19 2.26
N THR A 145 10.79 -6.41 3.24
CA THR A 145 10.90 -5.59 4.44
C THR A 145 12.36 -5.22 4.68
N ILE A 146 12.56 -4.01 5.21
CA ILE A 146 13.90 -3.57 5.65
C ILE A 146 13.79 -3.25 7.14
N GLU A 147 14.67 -3.86 7.92
CA GLU A 147 14.77 -3.62 9.34
C GLU A 147 16.08 -2.90 9.63
N PHE A 148 16.03 -1.94 10.55
CA PHE A 148 17.20 -1.25 11.05
C PHE A 148 17.37 -1.59 12.52
N ASP A 149 18.60 -1.81 12.94
CA ASP A 149 18.87 -1.95 14.37
C ASP A 149 18.83 -0.58 15.06
N MET A 150 19.09 -0.58 16.36
CA MET A 150 19.00 0.64 17.19
C MET A 150 19.96 1.73 16.76
N ASP A 151 21.02 1.40 16.04
CA ASP A 151 22.02 2.36 15.58
C ASP A 151 21.88 2.72 14.09
N GLY A 152 20.80 2.28 13.43
CA GLY A 152 20.50 2.62 12.04
C GLY A 152 21.09 1.67 11.02
N THR A 153 21.73 0.58 11.43
CA THR A 153 22.27 -0.42 10.51
C THR A 153 21.16 -1.35 10.03
N VAL A 154 21.18 -1.66 8.74
CA VAL A 154 20.21 -2.63 8.19
C VAL A 154 20.53 -4.01 8.75
N ILE A 155 19.50 -4.66 9.25
CA ILE A 155 19.60 -6.00 9.83
C ILE A 155 19.37 -7.05 8.75
#